data_8790f6b188be3b56e9ac7a1a867795fd
#
_entry.id   8790f6b188be3b56e9ac7a1a867795fd
#
_cell.length_a   1.000
_cell.length_b   1.000
_cell.length_c   1.000
_cell.angle_alpha   90.00
_cell.angle_beta   90.00
_cell.angle_gamma   90.00
#
_symmetry.space_group_name_H-M   'P 1'
#
loop_
_entity.id
_entity.type
_entity.pdbx_description
1 polymer ?
#
loop_
_entity_poly.entity_id
_entity_poly.type
_entity_poly.pdbx_seq_one_letter_code
_entity_poly.pdbx_strand_id
1 'polypeptide(L)'
;MPRPSKWPCRTRTCCVIIDPPGIRDARLWVGLTAIVMVISHRASDGVASDEIRYFIGSAVGTAEDYLRWVRGHWGIEKALHWVLDVCFREDDQRHWAGNSAQNLGWLRKLALCLLKAEKDSKGKSIATRRLLAGWKNDYLLSVLAQIPEKSDA
;
A
#
# COMPACT_ATOMS: atom_id res chain seq x y z
N MET A 1 11.60 -35.15 16.48
CA MET A 1 11.88 -34.15 15.46
C MET A 1 10.81 -33.08 15.55
N PRO A 2 11.13 -31.78 15.69
CA PRO A 2 10.15 -30.73 15.66
C PRO A 2 9.51 -30.67 14.26
N ARG A 3 8.19 -30.54 14.17
CA ARG A 3 7.49 -30.38 12.89
C ARG A 3 7.95 -29.07 12.23
N PRO A 4 8.24 -29.07 10.93
CA PRO A 4 8.56 -27.82 10.23
C PRO A 4 7.39 -26.84 10.40
N SER A 5 7.70 -25.59 10.70
CA SER A 5 6.69 -24.54 10.85
C SER A 5 5.91 -24.42 9.54
N LYS A 6 4.58 -24.49 9.63
CA LYS A 6 3.64 -24.38 8.51
C LYS A 6 3.62 -22.98 7.87
N TRP A 7 4.40 -22.04 8.41
CA TRP A 7 4.47 -20.65 7.97
C TRP A 7 5.80 -20.37 7.26
N PRO A 8 5.80 -19.72 6.11
CA PRO A 8 7.02 -19.38 5.40
C PRO A 8 7.90 -18.50 6.29
N CYS A 9 9.11 -18.95 6.55
CA CYS A 9 10.13 -18.11 7.18
C CYS A 9 10.53 -17.01 6.19
N ARG A 10 10.42 -15.76 6.60
CA ARG A 10 10.78 -14.61 5.78
C ARG A 10 11.71 -13.68 6.54
N THR A 11 12.96 -13.65 6.11
CA THR A 11 13.97 -12.75 6.65
C THR A 11 14.27 -11.65 5.63
N ARG A 12 14.60 -10.45 6.08
CA ARG A 12 15.05 -9.35 5.23
C ARG A 12 16.32 -8.75 5.77
N THR A 13 17.28 -8.54 4.88
CA THR A 13 18.50 -7.80 5.14
C THR A 13 18.47 -6.51 4.35
N CYS A 14 18.81 -5.40 4.97
CA CYS A 14 18.88 -4.08 4.35
C CYS A 14 20.30 -3.55 4.45
N CYS A 15 20.87 -3.16 3.32
CA CYS A 15 22.15 -2.46 3.22
C CYS A 15 21.89 -1.06 2.65
N VAL A 16 22.54 -0.05 3.24
CA VAL A 16 22.40 1.35 2.83
C VAL A 16 23.77 1.94 2.59
N ILE A 17 23.95 2.62 1.45
CA ILE A 17 25.12 3.44 1.14
C ILE A 17 24.64 4.88 1.16
N ILE A 18 25.15 5.66 2.13
CA ILE A 18 24.89 7.09 2.24
C ILE A 18 25.91 7.83 1.39
N ASP A 19 25.48 8.90 0.72
CA ASP A 19 26.29 9.73 -0.18
C ASP A 19 27.14 8.87 -1.14
N PRO A 20 26.47 8.03 -1.97
CA PRO A 20 27.16 7.03 -2.78
C PRO A 20 28.14 7.71 -3.77
N PRO A 21 29.45 7.35 -3.72
CA PRO A 21 30.43 7.92 -4.63
C PRO A 21 30.28 7.34 -6.04
N GLY A 22 30.71 8.11 -7.06
CA GLY A 22 30.87 7.60 -8.43
C GLY A 22 29.56 7.36 -9.21
N ILE A 23 28.46 7.98 -8.81
CA ILE A 23 27.21 7.90 -9.58
C ILE A 23 27.40 8.64 -10.92
N ARG A 24 27.15 7.92 -12.02
CA ARG A 24 27.12 8.54 -13.35
C ARG A 24 25.99 9.57 -13.38
N ASP A 25 26.32 10.77 -13.88
CA ASP A 25 25.37 11.88 -14.02
C ASP A 25 24.66 12.27 -12.70
N ALA A 26 25.38 12.23 -11.57
CA ALA A 26 24.84 12.55 -10.24
C ALA A 26 24.04 13.87 -10.19
N ARG A 27 24.40 14.85 -11.05
CA ARG A 27 23.69 16.13 -11.20
C ARG A 27 22.23 15.99 -11.65
N LEU A 28 21.86 14.88 -12.31
CA LEU A 28 20.49 14.60 -12.76
C LEU A 28 19.63 14.01 -11.62
N TRP A 29 20.26 13.53 -10.55
CA TRP A 29 19.61 12.93 -9.39
C TRP A 29 19.56 13.91 -8.23
N VAL A 30 18.84 15.02 -8.43
CA VAL A 30 18.74 16.07 -7.40
C VAL A 30 18.15 15.50 -6.12
N GLY A 31 18.86 15.68 -5.00
CA GLY A 31 18.42 15.19 -3.69
C GLY A 31 18.69 13.71 -3.42
N LEU A 32 19.41 12.99 -4.28
CA LEU A 32 19.82 11.62 -3.99
C LEU A 32 20.83 11.61 -2.84
N THR A 33 20.48 11.00 -1.72
CA THR A 33 21.34 10.88 -0.54
C THR A 33 21.70 9.43 -0.22
N ALA A 34 20.97 8.45 -0.74
CA ALA A 34 21.24 7.06 -0.45
C ALA A 34 20.88 6.09 -1.58
N ILE A 35 21.64 5.00 -1.66
CA ILE A 35 21.29 3.79 -2.40
C ILE A 35 21.03 2.68 -1.37
N VAL A 36 19.92 1.99 -1.54
CA VAL A 36 19.45 0.96 -0.61
C VAL A 36 19.29 -0.36 -1.34
N MET A 37 19.81 -1.43 -0.76
CA MET A 37 19.59 -2.80 -1.22
C MET A 37 18.82 -3.56 -0.16
N VAL A 38 17.72 -4.19 -0.54
CA VAL A 38 16.93 -5.07 0.31
C VAL A 38 16.95 -6.48 -0.25
N ILE A 39 17.45 -7.41 0.54
CA ILE A 39 17.47 -8.84 0.24
C ILE A 39 16.33 -9.48 1.03
N SER A 40 15.43 -10.18 0.37
CA SER A 40 14.32 -10.92 0.99
C SER A 40 14.54 -12.41 0.80
N HIS A 41 14.80 -13.12 1.87
CA HIS A 41 14.90 -14.58 1.91
C HIS A 41 13.51 -15.16 2.23
N ARG A 42 13.04 -16.08 1.44
CA ARG A 42 11.82 -16.85 1.68
C ARG A 42 12.12 -18.33 1.66
N ALA A 43 11.64 -19.05 2.67
CA ALA A 43 11.64 -20.50 2.66
C ALA A 43 10.19 -20.98 2.85
N SER A 44 9.65 -21.71 1.85
CA SER A 44 8.31 -22.32 1.90
C SER A 44 8.41 -23.71 1.29
N ASP A 45 7.84 -24.69 1.97
CA ASP A 45 7.72 -26.07 1.49
C ASP A 45 9.06 -26.69 1.03
N GLY A 46 10.16 -26.33 1.75
CA GLY A 46 11.52 -26.83 1.44
C GLY A 46 12.22 -26.11 0.28
N VAL A 47 11.58 -25.10 -0.33
CA VAL A 47 12.19 -24.28 -1.38
C VAL A 47 12.60 -22.94 -0.79
N ALA A 48 13.87 -22.59 -0.89
CA ALA A 48 14.39 -21.28 -0.54
C ALA A 48 14.49 -20.43 -1.80
N SER A 49 14.09 -19.16 -1.69
CA SER A 49 14.23 -18.16 -2.76
C SER A 49 14.69 -16.84 -2.19
N ASP A 50 15.62 -16.20 -2.91
CA ASP A 50 16.13 -14.89 -2.58
C ASP A 50 15.70 -13.88 -3.63
N GLU A 51 15.24 -12.73 -3.17
CA GLU A 51 14.86 -11.61 -4.01
C GLU A 51 15.66 -10.38 -3.59
N ILE A 52 16.39 -9.76 -4.53
CA ILE A 52 17.16 -8.54 -4.29
C ILE A 52 16.44 -7.39 -4.99
N ARG A 53 16.23 -6.31 -4.26
CA ARG A 53 15.67 -5.06 -4.78
C ARG A 53 16.52 -3.87 -4.41
N TYR A 54 16.66 -2.94 -5.34
CA TYR A 54 17.40 -1.70 -5.15
C TYR A 54 16.43 -0.52 -5.10
N PHE A 55 16.74 0.43 -4.24
CA PHE A 55 15.98 1.67 -4.08
C PHE A 55 16.94 2.85 -4.01
N ILE A 56 16.46 4.00 -4.39
CA ILE A 56 17.14 5.29 -4.20
C ILE A 56 16.35 6.11 -3.18
N GLY A 57 17.03 6.92 -2.39
CA GLY A 57 16.40 7.72 -1.35
C GLY A 57 16.97 9.12 -1.28
N SER A 58 16.11 10.08 -0.92
CA SER A 58 16.46 11.46 -0.62
C SER A 58 16.42 11.78 0.88
N ALA A 59 16.01 10.83 1.70
CA ALA A 59 15.99 10.98 3.15
C ALA A 59 17.29 10.42 3.76
N VAL A 60 17.72 11.00 4.87
CA VAL A 60 18.82 10.48 5.67
C VAL A 60 18.23 9.59 6.78
N GLY A 61 18.71 8.35 6.90
CA GLY A 61 18.21 7.40 7.87
C GLY A 61 19.08 6.15 8.01
N THR A 62 18.78 5.33 8.99
CA THR A 62 19.43 4.04 9.23
C THR A 62 18.90 2.96 8.28
N ALA A 63 19.56 1.81 8.21
CA ALA A 63 19.08 0.65 7.45
C ALA A 63 17.70 0.19 7.92
N GLU A 64 17.41 0.31 9.22
CA GLU A 64 16.10 0.00 9.80
C GLU A 64 15.02 0.98 9.34
N ASP A 65 15.34 2.28 9.26
CA ASP A 65 14.43 3.30 8.76
C ASP A 65 14.07 3.04 7.30
N TYR A 66 15.07 2.78 6.46
CA TYR A 66 14.84 2.45 5.05
C TYR A 66 14.01 1.17 4.89
N LEU A 67 14.28 0.13 5.68
CA LEU A 67 13.48 -1.09 5.65
C LEU A 67 12.03 -0.81 6.06
N ARG A 68 11.79 0.05 7.05
CA ARG A 68 10.46 0.48 7.48
C ARG A 68 9.75 1.27 6.38
N TRP A 69 10.43 2.23 5.72
CA TRP A 69 9.86 3.01 4.62
C TRP A 69 9.51 2.16 3.41
N VAL A 70 10.40 1.27 2.98
CA VAL A 70 10.13 0.32 1.90
C VAL A 70 8.92 -0.57 2.23
N ARG A 71 8.82 -1.06 3.47
CA ARG A 71 7.65 -1.85 3.91
C ARG A 71 6.37 -1.03 3.96
N GLY A 72 6.45 0.23 4.39
CA GLY A 72 5.33 1.16 4.40
C GLY A 72 4.78 1.40 3.01
N HIS A 73 5.65 1.64 2.03
CA HIS A 73 5.27 1.78 0.62
C HIS A 73 4.50 0.55 0.11
N TRP A 74 5.01 -0.66 0.34
CA TRP A 74 4.30 -1.89 -0.02
C TRP A 74 2.99 -2.10 0.75
N GLY A 75 2.89 -1.51 1.94
CA GLY A 75 1.64 -1.48 2.70
C GLY A 75 0.57 -0.66 1.97
N ILE A 76 0.93 0.50 1.43
CA ILE A 76 0.03 1.36 0.65
C ILE A 76 -0.40 0.65 -0.65
N GLU A 77 0.52 0.03 -1.38
CA GLU A 77 0.21 -0.74 -2.59
C GLU A 77 -0.89 -1.78 -2.35
N LYS A 78 -0.76 -2.58 -1.30
CA LYS A 78 -1.74 -3.62 -0.97
C LYS A 78 -3.03 -3.08 -0.35
N ALA A 79 -2.92 -2.08 0.50
CA ALA A 79 -4.06 -1.60 1.28
C ALA A 79 -4.90 -0.55 0.55
N LEU A 80 -4.35 0.12 -0.45
CA LEU A 80 -5.00 1.18 -1.20
C LEU A 80 -5.10 0.83 -2.69
N HIS A 81 -3.98 0.79 -3.42
CA HIS A 81 -4.00 0.63 -4.88
C HIS A 81 -4.65 -0.69 -5.30
N TRP A 82 -4.18 -1.82 -4.80
CA TRP A 82 -4.78 -3.11 -5.11
C TRP A 82 -6.30 -3.16 -4.80
N VAL A 83 -6.73 -2.54 -3.70
CA VAL A 83 -8.17 -2.51 -3.36
C VAL A 83 -8.95 -1.62 -4.33
N LEU A 84 -8.39 -0.47 -4.74
CA LEU A 84 -9.04 0.40 -5.72
C LEU A 84 -9.16 -0.30 -7.09
N ASP A 85 -8.13 -1.02 -7.52
CA ASP A 85 -8.14 -1.73 -8.81
C ASP A 85 -9.09 -2.93 -8.77
N VAL A 86 -8.98 -3.80 -7.77
CA VAL A 86 -9.77 -5.03 -7.70
C VAL A 86 -11.22 -4.79 -7.26
N CYS A 87 -11.44 -3.94 -6.23
CA CYS A 87 -12.78 -3.73 -5.69
C CYS A 87 -13.54 -2.61 -6.41
N PHE A 88 -12.87 -1.58 -6.91
CA PHE A 88 -13.50 -0.42 -7.54
C PHE A 88 -13.21 -0.31 -9.04
N ARG A 89 -12.38 -1.21 -9.60
CA ARG A 89 -12.01 -1.28 -11.01
C ARG A 89 -11.45 0.07 -11.50
N GLU A 90 -10.50 0.63 -10.74
CA GLU A 90 -9.95 1.96 -11.05
C GLU A 90 -9.19 1.94 -12.37
N ASP A 91 -8.41 0.89 -12.65
CA ASP A 91 -7.66 0.69 -13.89
C ASP A 91 -8.56 0.51 -15.14
N ASP A 92 -9.79 0.01 -14.96
CA ASP A 92 -10.76 -0.15 -16.05
C ASP A 92 -11.46 1.17 -16.42
N GLN A 93 -11.12 2.28 -15.78
CA GLN A 93 -11.79 3.56 -15.99
C GLN A 93 -11.56 4.10 -17.40
N ARG A 94 -12.65 4.46 -18.07
CA ARG A 94 -12.64 5.00 -19.44
C ARG A 94 -13.19 6.43 -19.55
N HIS A 95 -13.33 7.13 -18.44
CA HIS A 95 -13.84 8.51 -18.41
C HIS A 95 -12.67 9.48 -18.48
N TRP A 96 -12.50 10.14 -19.63
CA TRP A 96 -11.35 11.01 -19.90
C TRP A 96 -11.73 12.48 -20.08
N ALA A 97 -13.04 12.82 -20.05
CA ALA A 97 -13.50 14.19 -20.28
C ALA A 97 -13.22 15.09 -19.07
N GLY A 98 -12.47 16.15 -19.28
CA GLY A 98 -12.15 17.14 -18.23
C GLY A 98 -11.56 16.51 -16.97
N ASN A 99 -12.12 16.85 -15.81
CA ASN A 99 -11.66 16.36 -14.51
C ASN A 99 -12.35 15.05 -14.05
N SER A 100 -13.10 14.38 -14.94
CA SER A 100 -13.93 13.23 -14.53
C SER A 100 -13.11 12.07 -13.96
N ALA A 101 -11.94 11.75 -14.55
CA ALA A 101 -11.05 10.72 -14.05
C ALA A 101 -10.55 11.03 -12.63
N GLN A 102 -10.12 12.26 -12.40
CA GLN A 102 -9.65 12.71 -11.09
C GLN A 102 -10.79 12.71 -10.05
N ASN A 103 -11.94 13.22 -10.39
CA ASN A 103 -13.11 13.27 -9.50
C ASN A 103 -13.57 11.87 -9.10
N LEU A 104 -13.63 10.92 -10.06
CA LEU A 104 -13.94 9.52 -9.75
C LEU A 104 -12.90 8.87 -8.87
N GLY A 105 -11.60 9.15 -9.07
CA GLY A 105 -10.54 8.69 -8.21
C GLY A 105 -10.72 9.16 -6.76
N TRP A 106 -11.08 10.43 -6.55
CA TRP A 106 -11.39 10.97 -5.22
C TRP A 106 -12.62 10.32 -4.60
N LEU A 107 -13.71 10.13 -5.37
CA LEU A 107 -14.93 9.47 -4.89
C LEU A 107 -14.67 8.01 -4.46
N ARG A 108 -13.86 7.27 -5.23
CA ARG A 108 -13.47 5.89 -4.86
C ARG A 108 -12.67 5.85 -3.57
N LYS A 109 -11.71 6.76 -3.40
CA LYS A 109 -10.91 6.87 -2.17
C LYS A 109 -11.78 7.22 -0.97
N LEU A 110 -12.70 8.18 -1.12
CA LEU A 110 -13.67 8.52 -0.07
C LEU A 110 -14.53 7.31 0.29
N ALA A 111 -15.12 6.64 -0.70
CA ALA A 111 -15.94 5.44 -0.47
C ALA A 111 -15.15 4.34 0.25
N LEU A 112 -13.88 4.12 -0.13
CA LEU A 112 -13.01 3.16 0.55
C LEU A 112 -12.75 3.56 2.01
N CYS A 113 -12.51 4.84 2.28
CA CYS A 113 -12.32 5.35 3.65
C CYS A 113 -13.57 5.10 4.51
N LEU A 114 -14.75 5.44 4.01
CA LEU A 114 -16.02 5.25 4.71
C LEU A 114 -16.32 3.77 4.97
N LEU A 115 -16.10 2.89 3.96
CA LEU A 115 -16.26 1.45 4.12
C LEU A 115 -15.27 0.85 5.13
N LYS A 116 -14.07 1.42 5.27
CA LYS A 116 -13.10 1.00 6.29
C LYS A 116 -13.47 1.50 7.68
N ALA A 117 -14.05 2.69 7.80
CA ALA A 117 -14.46 3.30 9.07
C ALA A 117 -15.69 2.63 9.67
N GLU A 118 -16.58 2.09 8.82
CA GLU A 118 -17.79 1.39 9.26
C GLU A 118 -17.43 0.14 10.07
N LYS A 119 -18.04 -0.02 11.27
CA LYS A 119 -17.62 -1.02 12.28
C LYS A 119 -18.49 -2.28 12.32
N ASP A 120 -19.76 -2.21 11.92
CA ASP A 120 -20.75 -3.29 12.10
C ASP A 120 -20.48 -4.49 11.17
N SER A 121 -19.76 -4.27 10.07
CA SER A 121 -19.37 -5.33 9.15
C SER A 121 -17.93 -5.81 9.35
N LYS A 122 -17.38 -5.66 10.57
CA LYS A 122 -16.04 -6.11 10.94
C LYS A 122 -15.86 -7.59 10.57
N GLY A 123 -14.74 -7.89 9.86
CA GLY A 123 -14.46 -9.24 9.34
C GLY A 123 -14.92 -9.50 7.90
N LYS A 124 -15.79 -8.64 7.30
CA LYS A 124 -16.14 -8.74 5.88
C LYS A 124 -15.10 -8.03 5.00
N SER A 125 -14.85 -8.57 3.81
CA SER A 125 -13.96 -7.94 2.84
C SER A 125 -14.52 -6.60 2.32
N ILE A 126 -13.66 -5.70 1.82
CA ILE A 126 -14.10 -4.43 1.22
C ILE A 126 -15.02 -4.68 0.01
N ALA A 127 -14.74 -5.70 -0.80
CA ALA A 127 -15.62 -6.09 -1.90
C ALA A 127 -17.04 -6.44 -1.42
N THR A 128 -17.14 -7.25 -0.36
CA THR A 128 -18.43 -7.60 0.25
C THR A 128 -19.14 -6.39 0.83
N ARG A 129 -18.41 -5.50 1.53
CA ARG A 129 -18.98 -4.27 2.11
C ARG A 129 -19.51 -3.34 1.01
N ARG A 130 -18.79 -3.20 -0.11
CA ARG A 130 -19.24 -2.42 -1.26
C ARG A 130 -20.52 -2.97 -1.86
N LEU A 131 -20.62 -4.30 -2.04
CA LEU A 131 -21.85 -4.93 -2.55
C LEU A 131 -23.01 -4.75 -1.59
N LEU A 132 -22.80 -4.89 -0.27
CA LEU A 132 -23.81 -4.65 0.73
C LEU A 132 -24.35 -3.21 0.70
N ALA A 133 -23.46 -2.22 0.52
CA ALA A 133 -23.86 -0.82 0.38
C ALA A 133 -24.70 -0.59 -0.90
N GLY A 134 -24.47 -1.35 -1.97
CA GLY A 134 -25.28 -1.30 -3.19
C GLY A 134 -26.64 -1.98 -3.08
N TRP A 135 -26.80 -2.94 -2.15
CA TRP A 135 -28.04 -3.74 -2.05
C TRP A 135 -28.92 -3.40 -0.85
N LYS A 136 -28.35 -2.79 0.21
CA LYS A 136 -29.05 -2.51 1.48
C LYS A 136 -28.91 -1.05 1.85
N ASN A 137 -30.02 -0.31 1.77
CA ASN A 137 -30.06 1.11 2.10
C ASN A 137 -29.63 1.39 3.54
N ASP A 138 -30.08 0.56 4.51
CA ASP A 138 -29.72 0.74 5.92
C ASP A 138 -28.19 0.66 6.11
N TYR A 139 -27.55 -0.29 5.43
CA TYR A 139 -26.10 -0.42 5.47
C TYR A 139 -25.41 0.76 4.76
N LEU A 140 -25.94 1.22 3.63
CA LEU A 140 -25.43 2.42 2.96
C LEU A 140 -25.49 3.63 3.88
N LEU A 141 -26.61 3.83 4.59
CA LEU A 141 -26.75 4.92 5.56
C LEU A 141 -25.74 4.80 6.69
N SER A 142 -25.49 3.60 7.23
CA SER A 142 -24.47 3.39 8.25
C SER A 142 -23.07 3.73 7.77
N VAL A 143 -22.74 3.45 6.51
CA VAL A 143 -21.47 3.82 5.87
C VAL A 143 -21.37 5.34 5.69
N LEU A 144 -22.42 6.01 5.22
CA LEU A 144 -22.45 7.45 5.03
C LEU A 144 -22.40 8.21 6.36
N ALA A 145 -22.94 7.67 7.44
CA ALA A 145 -22.85 8.23 8.79
C ALA A 145 -21.41 8.31 9.34
N GLN A 146 -20.43 7.67 8.65
CA GLN A 146 -19.01 7.80 9.00
C GLN A 146 -18.37 9.11 8.47
N ILE A 147 -19.11 9.93 7.72
CA ILE A 147 -18.63 11.25 7.31
C ILE A 147 -18.55 12.12 8.57
N PRO A 148 -17.36 12.67 8.91
CA PRO A 148 -17.24 13.52 10.09
C PRO A 148 -18.14 14.76 9.92
N GLU A 149 -18.96 15.02 10.91
CA GLU A 149 -19.67 16.30 10.99
C GLU A 149 -18.64 17.41 11.11
N LYS A 150 -18.86 18.50 10.36
CA LYS A 150 -18.03 19.67 10.45
C LYS A 150 -18.22 20.23 11.88
N SER A 151 -17.20 20.06 12.73
CA SER A 151 -17.22 20.79 14.01
C SER A 151 -17.11 22.27 13.65
N ASP A 152 -18.20 23.01 13.85
CA ASP A 152 -18.17 24.46 13.79
C ASP A 152 -17.19 24.95 14.87
N ALA A 153 -16.00 25.41 14.39
CA ALA A 153 -14.99 26.06 15.23
C ALA A 153 -15.15 27.55 15.12
#